data_9830283d155455dc323a032291756e98
#
_entry.id   9830283d155455dc323a032291756e98
#
_cell.length_a   1.000
_cell.length_b   1.000
_cell.length_c   1.000
_cell.angle_alpha   90.00
_cell.angle_beta   90.00
_cell.angle_gamma   90.00
#
_symmetry.space_group_name_H-M   'P 1'
#
loop_
_entity.id
_entity.type
_entity.pdbx_description
1 polymer ?
#
loop_
_entity_poly.entity_id
_entity_poly.type
_entity_poly.pdbx_seq_one_letter_code
_entity_poly.pdbx_strand_id
1 'polypeptide(L)'
;LGAGGNLQTDIFEKLSEIQKNVAEVNAQFTNPDLTTFVCVCISEFLSLYETERMIQELMSYNMDVNSIVVNQLLFAEADDCKRCALRWKMQRKYLDQMGELYEDYPLVKMPLLGGEIRGIENLKKFSKYLLTPYDPSKDGHLVFDLEEK
;
A
#
# COMPACT_ATOMS: atom_id res chain seq x y z
N LEU A 1 -35.70 43.51 -10.59
CA LEU A 1 -34.33 43.60 -10.02
C LEU A 1 -34.26 42.80 -8.70
N GLY A 2 -34.31 41.48 -8.75
CA GLY A 2 -34.31 40.63 -7.56
C GLY A 2 -33.63 39.26 -7.71
N ALA A 3 -33.09 38.92 -8.89
CA ALA A 3 -32.53 37.56 -9.15
C ALA A 3 -31.03 37.42 -8.81
N GLY A 4 -30.30 38.50 -8.63
CA GLY A 4 -28.85 38.45 -8.36
C GLY A 4 -28.50 38.17 -6.90
N GLY A 5 -29.37 38.49 -5.95
CA GLY A 5 -29.11 38.30 -4.52
C GLY A 5 -29.15 36.82 -4.09
N ASN A 6 -30.11 36.06 -4.63
CA ASN A 6 -30.25 34.64 -4.30
C ASN A 6 -29.08 33.79 -4.82
N LEU A 7 -28.60 34.05 -6.03
CA LEU A 7 -27.51 33.28 -6.62
C LEU A 7 -26.17 33.45 -5.87
N GLN A 8 -25.87 34.66 -5.41
CA GLN A 8 -24.68 34.92 -4.60
C GLN A 8 -24.79 34.23 -3.23
N THR A 9 -25.93 34.32 -2.57
CA THR A 9 -26.17 33.66 -1.28
C THR A 9 -26.02 32.15 -1.39
N ASP A 10 -26.60 31.53 -2.41
CA ASP A 10 -26.50 30.09 -2.68
C ASP A 10 -25.04 29.62 -2.94
N ILE A 11 -24.25 30.47 -3.63
CA ILE A 11 -22.83 30.18 -3.87
C ILE A 11 -22.04 30.24 -2.56
N PHE A 12 -22.26 31.26 -1.74
CA PHE A 12 -21.57 31.40 -0.45
C PHE A 12 -21.92 30.26 0.52
N GLU A 13 -23.20 29.85 0.56
CA GLU A 13 -23.63 28.72 1.37
C GLU A 13 -22.95 27.41 0.93
N LYS A 14 -22.92 27.13 -0.36
CA LYS A 14 -22.22 25.94 -0.92
C LYS A 14 -20.71 25.97 -0.66
N LEU A 15 -20.06 27.13 -0.79
CA LEU A 15 -18.63 27.25 -0.46
C LEU A 15 -18.37 27.02 1.03
N SER A 16 -19.23 27.55 1.90
CA SER A 16 -19.13 27.31 3.34
C SER A 16 -19.33 25.84 3.71
N GLU A 17 -20.28 25.16 3.07
CA GLU A 17 -20.50 23.72 3.24
C GLU A 17 -19.29 22.90 2.79
N ILE A 18 -18.72 23.21 1.62
CA ILE A 18 -17.50 22.57 1.12
C ILE A 18 -16.34 22.77 2.10
N GLN A 19 -16.14 24.01 2.58
CA GLN A 19 -15.07 24.32 3.53
C GLN A 19 -15.24 23.52 4.84
N LYS A 20 -16.46 23.38 5.34
CA LYS A 20 -16.76 22.58 6.52
C LYS A 20 -16.46 21.10 6.27
N ASN A 21 -16.91 20.54 5.16
CA ASN A 21 -16.67 19.15 4.81
C ASN A 21 -15.17 18.85 4.65
N VAL A 22 -14.43 19.73 4.00
CA VAL A 22 -12.96 19.62 3.88
C VAL A 22 -12.28 19.65 5.25
N ALA A 23 -12.70 20.52 6.15
CA ALA A 23 -12.16 20.59 7.50
C ALA A 23 -12.45 19.29 8.30
N GLU A 24 -13.66 18.74 8.19
CA GLU A 24 -14.03 17.48 8.84
C GLU A 24 -13.21 16.30 8.31
N VAL A 25 -13.05 16.20 6.98
CA VAL A 25 -12.23 15.14 6.34
C VAL A 25 -10.77 15.27 6.76
N ASN A 26 -10.23 16.49 6.76
CA ASN A 26 -8.85 16.71 7.20
C ASN A 26 -8.65 16.32 8.67
N ALA A 27 -9.58 16.69 9.55
CA ALA A 27 -9.54 16.30 10.96
C ALA A 27 -9.62 14.78 11.14
N GLN A 28 -10.37 14.07 10.29
CA GLN A 28 -10.42 12.60 10.31
C GLN A 28 -9.10 11.98 9.84
N PHE A 29 -8.50 12.48 8.78
CA PHE A 29 -7.26 11.92 8.23
C PHE A 29 -6.03 12.19 9.10
N THR A 30 -6.00 13.29 9.81
CA THR A 30 -4.91 13.64 10.74
C THR A 30 -5.07 13.02 12.13
N ASN A 31 -6.20 12.36 12.40
CA ASN A 31 -6.43 11.69 13.67
C ASN A 31 -6.00 10.21 13.57
N PRO A 32 -4.90 9.79 14.25
CA PRO A 32 -4.39 8.42 14.19
C PRO A 32 -5.34 7.38 14.81
N ASP A 33 -6.28 7.79 15.67
CA ASP A 33 -7.30 6.89 16.24
C ASP A 33 -8.42 6.54 15.23
N LEU A 34 -8.59 7.36 14.20
CA LEU A 34 -9.64 7.20 13.20
C LEU A 34 -9.13 6.73 11.84
N THR A 35 -7.90 7.11 11.48
CA THR A 35 -7.33 6.84 10.16
C THR A 35 -5.85 6.49 10.28
N THR A 36 -5.44 5.47 9.56
CA THR A 36 -4.03 5.14 9.38
C THR A 36 -3.75 4.86 7.90
N PHE A 37 -2.53 5.11 7.48
CA PHE A 37 -2.08 4.83 6.12
C PHE A 37 -1.16 3.60 6.11
N VAL A 38 -1.39 2.72 5.16
CA VAL A 38 -0.52 1.58 4.85
C VAL A 38 0.01 1.78 3.44
N CYS A 39 1.31 2.01 3.33
CA CYS A 39 1.95 2.19 2.03
C CYS A 39 2.19 0.82 1.37
N VAL A 40 1.69 0.61 0.16
CA VAL A 40 1.92 -0.62 -0.59
C VAL A 40 2.84 -0.33 -1.76
N CYS A 41 3.96 -1.01 -1.83
CA CYS A 41 4.99 -0.82 -2.84
C CYS A 41 5.54 -2.16 -3.36
N ILE A 42 6.45 -2.11 -4.31
CA ILE A 42 7.21 -3.25 -4.79
C ILE A 42 8.71 -2.98 -4.63
N SER A 43 9.51 -4.03 -4.55
CA SER A 43 10.96 -3.90 -4.37
C SER A 43 11.66 -3.56 -5.69
N GLU A 44 11.50 -2.31 -6.14
CA GLU A 44 12.10 -1.73 -7.35
C GLU A 44 12.48 -0.27 -7.11
N PHE A 45 13.45 0.25 -7.87
CA PHE A 45 14.01 1.59 -7.67
C PHE A 45 12.96 2.70 -7.65
N LEU A 46 12.11 2.78 -8.68
CA LEU A 46 11.10 3.85 -8.79
C LEU A 46 10.07 3.74 -7.68
N SER A 47 9.67 2.51 -7.33
CA SER A 47 8.70 2.28 -6.27
C SER A 47 9.24 2.69 -4.90
N LEU A 48 10.51 2.39 -4.61
CA LEU A 48 11.19 2.86 -3.39
C LEU A 48 11.19 4.39 -3.32
N TYR A 49 11.60 5.06 -4.39
CA TYR A 49 11.69 6.52 -4.46
C TYR A 49 10.32 7.20 -4.28
N GLU A 50 9.28 6.71 -4.96
CA GLU A 50 7.92 7.26 -4.86
C GLU A 50 7.28 6.96 -3.49
N THR A 51 7.59 5.82 -2.88
CA THR A 51 7.11 5.50 -1.53
C THR A 51 7.72 6.44 -0.50
N GLU A 52 9.02 6.71 -0.57
CA GLU A 52 9.70 7.68 0.29
C GLU A 52 9.07 9.07 0.16
N ARG A 53 8.86 9.51 -1.06
CA ARG A 53 8.23 10.80 -1.35
C ARG A 53 6.81 10.90 -0.79
N MET A 54 6.02 9.82 -0.94
CA MET A 54 4.66 9.77 -0.41
C MET A 54 4.65 9.80 1.11
N ILE A 55 5.55 9.07 1.79
CA ILE A 55 5.65 9.09 3.25
C ILE A 55 5.99 10.48 3.76
N GLN A 56 6.99 11.14 3.15
CA GLN A 56 7.38 12.52 3.51
C GLN A 56 6.21 13.50 3.33
N GLU A 57 5.43 13.35 2.26
CA GLU A 57 4.28 14.20 2.01
C GLU A 57 3.15 13.96 3.02
N LEU A 58 2.82 12.70 3.34
CA LEU A 58 1.85 12.35 4.39
C LEU A 58 2.27 12.93 5.75
N MET A 59 3.54 12.79 6.12
CA MET A 59 4.08 13.37 7.35
C MET A 59 3.98 14.91 7.36
N SER A 60 4.18 15.57 6.22
CA SER A 60 4.03 17.04 6.12
C SER A 60 2.61 17.51 6.37
N TYR A 61 1.62 16.65 6.12
CA TYR A 61 0.20 16.88 6.45
C TYR A 61 -0.22 16.37 7.83
N ASN A 62 0.71 15.90 8.66
CA ASN A 62 0.45 15.26 9.95
C ASN A 62 -0.45 14.02 9.85
N MET A 63 -0.32 13.28 8.75
CA MET A 63 -1.02 12.00 8.54
C MET A 63 -0.11 10.84 8.96
N ASP A 64 -0.63 9.94 9.79
CA ASP A 64 0.14 8.83 10.33
C ASP A 64 0.30 7.68 9.32
N VAL A 65 1.52 7.16 9.18
CA VAL A 65 1.83 5.97 8.40
C VAL A 65 2.16 4.83 9.36
N ASN A 66 1.33 3.80 9.37
CA ASN A 66 1.47 2.67 10.29
C ASN A 66 2.49 1.63 9.84
N SER A 67 2.47 1.28 8.54
CA SER A 67 3.30 0.20 8.02
C SER A 67 3.50 0.28 6.51
N ILE A 68 4.51 -0.44 6.02
CA ILE A 68 4.83 -0.54 4.61
C ILE A 68 4.71 -2.00 4.18
N VAL A 69 3.93 -2.26 3.13
CA VAL A 69 3.76 -3.59 2.54
C VAL A 69 4.55 -3.66 1.24
N VAL A 70 5.60 -4.47 1.22
CA VAL A 70 6.37 -4.75 0.00
C VAL A 70 5.80 -5.98 -0.67
N ASN A 71 5.12 -5.78 -1.77
CA ASN A 71 4.40 -6.82 -2.50
C ASN A 71 5.23 -7.44 -3.63
N GLN A 72 4.79 -8.57 -4.15
CA GLN A 72 5.36 -9.28 -5.30
C GLN A 72 6.83 -9.71 -5.09
N LEU A 73 7.19 -10.10 -3.89
CA LEU A 73 8.53 -10.57 -3.58
C LEU A 73 8.76 -12.03 -4.00
N LEU A 74 9.90 -12.28 -4.58
CA LEU A 74 10.44 -13.62 -4.76
C LEU A 74 11.22 -14.01 -3.50
N PHE A 75 10.92 -15.18 -2.92
CA PHE A 75 11.53 -15.64 -1.66
C PHE A 75 12.65 -16.66 -1.86
N ALA A 76 12.74 -17.26 -3.04
CA ALA A 76 13.79 -18.21 -3.38
C ALA A 76 14.44 -17.86 -4.71
N GLU A 77 15.72 -18.13 -4.82
CA GLU A 77 16.43 -18.08 -6.09
C GLU A 77 15.91 -19.23 -6.97
N ALA A 78 15.47 -18.91 -8.20
CA ALA A 78 15.00 -19.92 -9.13
C ALA A 78 16.18 -20.49 -9.91
N ASP A 79 16.58 -21.72 -9.62
CA ASP A 79 17.75 -22.37 -10.23
C ASP A 79 17.61 -22.55 -11.75
N ASP A 80 16.38 -22.71 -12.25
CA ASP A 80 16.12 -23.00 -13.67
C ASP A 80 15.70 -21.78 -14.50
N CYS A 81 15.49 -20.60 -13.88
CA CYS A 81 15.01 -19.40 -14.57
C CYS A 81 15.95 -18.19 -14.37
N LYS A 82 16.80 -17.92 -15.36
CA LYS A 82 17.72 -16.77 -15.32
C LYS A 82 17.02 -15.43 -15.07
N ARG A 83 15.82 -15.22 -15.59
CA ARG A 83 15.05 -13.99 -15.38
C ARG A 83 14.56 -13.86 -13.94
N CYS A 84 14.10 -14.99 -13.36
CA CYS A 84 13.65 -15.03 -11.97
C CYS A 84 14.82 -14.79 -11.01
N ALA A 85 15.97 -15.42 -11.25
CA ALA A 85 17.19 -15.21 -10.46
C ALA A 85 17.68 -13.75 -10.51
N LEU A 86 17.68 -13.11 -11.70
CA LEU A 86 18.04 -11.70 -11.83
C LEU A 86 17.04 -10.79 -11.08
N ARG A 87 15.74 -11.08 -11.21
CA ARG A 87 14.70 -10.30 -10.51
C ARG A 87 14.81 -10.45 -9.00
N TRP A 88 15.00 -11.67 -8.50
CA TRP A 88 15.21 -11.94 -7.09
C TRP A 88 16.42 -11.16 -6.52
N LYS A 89 17.55 -11.21 -7.24
CA LYS A 89 18.78 -10.48 -6.84
C LYS A 89 18.53 -8.96 -6.80
N MET A 90 17.82 -8.41 -7.78
CA MET A 90 17.46 -7.00 -7.82
C MET A 90 16.53 -6.64 -6.66
N GLN A 91 15.49 -7.45 -6.41
CA GLN A 91 14.55 -7.23 -5.32
C GLN A 91 15.24 -7.26 -3.96
N ARG A 92 16.16 -8.19 -3.72
CA ARG A 92 16.93 -8.23 -2.46
C ARG A 92 17.66 -6.93 -2.19
N LYS A 93 18.36 -6.41 -3.20
CA LYS A 93 19.08 -5.14 -3.07
C LYS A 93 18.17 -3.99 -2.60
N TYR A 94 17.01 -3.84 -3.22
CA TYR A 94 16.08 -2.76 -2.83
C TYR A 94 15.35 -3.06 -1.53
N LEU A 95 15.09 -4.32 -1.22
CA LEU A 95 14.50 -4.72 0.05
C LEU A 95 15.41 -4.43 1.24
N ASP A 96 16.73 -4.65 1.07
CA ASP A 96 17.73 -4.30 2.08
C ASP A 96 17.77 -2.77 2.27
N GLN A 97 17.75 -1.98 1.18
CA GLN A 97 17.67 -0.52 1.26
C GLN A 97 16.36 -0.04 1.93
N MET A 98 15.23 -0.68 1.65
CA MET A 98 13.97 -0.38 2.33
C MET A 98 14.06 -0.68 3.83
N GLY A 99 14.72 -1.77 4.22
CA GLY A 99 14.95 -2.10 5.63
C GLY A 99 15.78 -1.06 6.37
N GLU A 100 16.77 -0.46 5.71
CA GLU A 100 17.59 0.61 6.27
C GLU A 100 16.85 1.96 6.32
N LEU A 101 16.10 2.30 5.27
CA LEU A 101 15.36 3.57 5.18
C LEU A 101 14.15 3.64 6.10
N TYR A 102 13.50 2.52 6.34
CA TYR A 102 12.23 2.43 7.04
C TYR A 102 12.34 1.68 8.37
N GLU A 103 13.44 1.85 9.10
CA GLU A 103 13.67 1.20 10.40
C GLU A 103 12.54 1.47 11.42
N ASP A 104 11.91 2.65 11.33
CA ASP A 104 10.83 3.08 12.21
C ASP A 104 9.46 2.48 11.84
N TYR A 105 9.35 1.83 10.67
CA TYR A 105 8.08 1.29 10.18
C TYR A 105 8.10 -0.24 10.10
N PRO A 106 7.03 -0.92 10.54
CA PRO A 106 6.85 -2.34 10.26
C PRO A 106 6.85 -2.62 8.77
N LEU A 107 7.79 -3.46 8.30
CA LEU A 107 7.92 -3.83 6.90
C LEU A 107 7.32 -5.22 6.67
N VAL A 108 6.15 -5.28 6.01
CA VAL A 108 5.44 -6.52 5.69
C VAL A 108 5.85 -7.01 4.30
N LYS A 109 6.33 -8.24 4.21
CA LYS A 109 6.86 -8.86 2.98
C LYS A 109 5.85 -9.83 2.39
N MET A 110 5.25 -9.49 1.23
CA MET A 110 4.22 -10.29 0.58
C MET A 110 4.79 -11.06 -0.62
N PRO A 111 4.50 -12.37 -0.76
CA PRO A 111 5.04 -13.19 -1.82
C PRO A 111 4.41 -12.90 -3.19
N LEU A 112 5.21 -13.06 -4.24
CA LEU A 112 4.71 -13.26 -5.59
C LEU A 112 4.36 -14.74 -5.76
N LEU A 113 3.08 -15.04 -5.82
CA LEU A 113 2.59 -16.40 -6.02
C LEU A 113 2.49 -16.75 -7.52
N GLY A 114 2.37 -18.03 -7.83
CA GLY A 114 2.39 -18.54 -9.20
C GLY A 114 1.19 -18.15 -10.07
N GLY A 115 0.16 -17.53 -9.49
CA GLY A 115 -1.03 -17.07 -10.20
C GLY A 115 -1.66 -15.83 -9.58
N GLU A 116 -2.65 -15.28 -10.26
CA GLU A 116 -3.39 -14.10 -9.78
C GLU A 116 -4.35 -14.50 -8.66
N ILE A 117 -4.30 -13.76 -7.54
CA ILE A 117 -5.16 -14.02 -6.39
C ILE A 117 -6.51 -13.35 -6.59
N ARG A 118 -7.54 -14.15 -6.82
CA ARG A 118 -8.92 -13.70 -7.02
C ARG A 118 -9.89 -14.48 -6.14
N GLY A 119 -11.04 -13.88 -5.88
CA GLY A 119 -12.11 -14.47 -5.08
C GLY A 119 -11.85 -14.40 -3.57
N ILE A 120 -12.93 -14.46 -2.80
CA ILE A 120 -12.92 -14.20 -1.35
C ILE A 120 -12.05 -15.24 -0.62
N GLU A 121 -12.13 -16.50 -0.98
CA GLU A 121 -11.39 -17.57 -0.29
C GLU A 121 -9.87 -17.48 -0.54
N ASN A 122 -9.45 -17.18 -1.78
CA ASN A 122 -8.03 -16.99 -2.09
C ASN A 122 -7.47 -15.71 -1.45
N LEU A 123 -8.26 -14.63 -1.42
CA LEU A 123 -7.89 -13.41 -0.72
C LEU A 123 -7.75 -13.64 0.79
N LYS A 124 -8.63 -14.41 1.42
CA LYS A 124 -8.51 -14.80 2.84
C LYS A 124 -7.24 -15.63 3.09
N LYS A 125 -6.91 -16.59 2.21
CA LYS A 125 -5.68 -17.38 2.32
C LYS A 125 -4.45 -16.47 2.20
N PHE A 126 -4.45 -15.54 1.24
CA PHE A 126 -3.34 -14.62 0.98
C PHE A 126 -3.16 -13.58 2.10
N SER A 127 -4.26 -13.08 2.66
CA SER A 127 -4.22 -12.07 3.72
C SER A 127 -3.52 -12.54 5.01
N LYS A 128 -3.37 -13.84 5.22
CA LYS A 128 -2.60 -14.39 6.35
C LYS A 128 -1.16 -13.89 6.37
N TYR A 129 -0.57 -13.66 5.18
CA TYR A 129 0.81 -13.17 5.06
C TYR A 129 0.99 -11.70 5.45
N LEU A 130 -0.10 -10.97 5.66
CA LEU A 130 -0.04 -9.63 6.27
C LEU A 130 0.29 -9.69 7.76
N LEU A 131 -0.06 -10.80 8.44
CA LEU A 131 0.16 -11.00 9.87
C LEU A 131 1.26 -12.02 10.17
N THR A 132 1.42 -13.02 9.33
CA THR A 132 2.40 -14.09 9.51
C THR A 132 3.35 -14.09 8.30
N PRO A 133 4.66 -13.95 8.51
CA PRO A 133 5.61 -13.95 7.41
C PRO A 133 5.50 -15.20 6.55
N TYR A 134 5.57 -15.03 5.23
CA TYR A 134 5.62 -16.12 4.28
C TYR A 134 6.91 -16.92 4.44
N ASP A 135 6.79 -18.25 4.55
CA ASP A 135 7.91 -19.18 4.64
C ASP A 135 7.86 -20.15 3.43
N PRO A 136 8.78 -20.04 2.47
CA PRO A 136 8.79 -20.88 1.29
C PRO A 136 8.85 -22.39 1.60
N SER A 137 9.46 -22.78 2.72
CA SER A 137 9.59 -24.18 3.12
C SER A 137 8.28 -24.80 3.59
N LYS A 138 7.36 -23.97 4.12
CA LYS A 138 6.06 -24.40 4.63
C LYS A 138 4.92 -24.07 3.68
N ASP A 139 4.99 -22.89 3.07
CA ASP A 139 3.89 -22.29 2.30
C ASP A 139 4.06 -22.50 0.79
N GLY A 140 5.23 -22.92 0.33
CA GLY A 140 5.56 -23.08 -1.09
C GLY A 140 4.71 -24.11 -1.84
N HIS A 141 3.91 -24.91 -1.11
CA HIS A 141 2.98 -25.90 -1.67
C HIS A 141 1.51 -25.45 -1.63
N LEU A 142 1.23 -24.21 -1.18
CA LEU A 142 -0.13 -23.70 -1.18
C LEU A 142 -0.59 -23.49 -2.63
N VAL A 143 -1.40 -24.44 -3.09
CA VAL A 143 -2.12 -24.34 -4.36
C VAL A 143 -3.29 -23.40 -4.12
N PHE A 144 -3.27 -22.25 -4.79
CA PHE A 144 -4.44 -21.40 -4.91
C PHE A 144 -5.28 -21.98 -6.05
N ASP A 145 -6.54 -22.32 -5.77
CA ASP A 145 -7.49 -22.74 -6.79
C ASP A 145 -7.73 -21.59 -7.76
N LEU A 146 -6.93 -21.54 -8.80
CA LEU A 146 -7.14 -20.65 -9.92
C LEU A 146 -8.29 -21.25 -10.72
N GLU A 147 -9.52 -20.82 -10.44
CA GLU A 147 -10.63 -21.12 -11.33
C GLU A 147 -10.33 -20.47 -12.69
N GLU A 148 -9.89 -21.28 -13.63
CA GLU A 148 -9.90 -20.91 -15.04
C GLU A 148 -11.36 -20.68 -15.46
N LYS A 149 -11.74 -19.43 -15.68
CA LYS A 149 -12.94 -19.03 -16.41
C LYS A 149 -12.55 -18.23 -17.61
#